data_d5b140cc21ac44f885646c379cccd24e
#
_entry.id   d5b140cc21ac44f885646c379cccd24e
#
_cell.length_a   1.000
_cell.length_b   1.000
_cell.length_c   1.000
_cell.angle_alpha   90.00
_cell.angle_beta   90.00
_cell.angle_gamma   90.00
#
_symmetry.space_group_name_H-M   'P 1'
#
loop_
_entity.id
_entity.type
_entity.pdbx_description
1 polymer ?
#
loop_
_entity_poly.entity_id
_entity_poly.type
_entity_poly.pdbx_seq_one_letter_code
_entity_poly.pdbx_strand_id
1 'polypeptide(L)'
;MTHKWNYLPITSDQAEASQRLAQELGISPVLGRLLVERGITTATAAKKFFRPQLPDLYDPFLMKDMDVAVERLNKAMGKKERILIYGDYDVDGTTAVALVYKFIQQFYSNIDYYIPDRYNEGYGVSTQGVDYASETGVGLIIVLDCGIKAVDEIAYAKEKGIDFIICDHHVPDEVLPPAVAILNAKREDNTYPYEHLSGCGVGFKFMQAFAISNGIEFHHLIPLLDLVAVSIASDIVPIMGENRILAYHGLKQLNSNPSVGLKAIIDVCGLSEKEITVSDIVFKIGPRINASGRIQNGKEAVDLLTEKDFSVALEKAGQINQYNETRKDLDKTMTEEANQIVAGLEGLADRRSIVLYNERSEEHTSELQSPGDLVCRLLLEK
;
A
#
# COMPACT_ATOMS: atom_id res chain seq x y z
N MET A 1 -36.89 5.32 -2.30
CA MET A 1 -36.05 6.40 -2.89
C MET A 1 -35.99 6.20 -4.40
N THR A 2 -36.34 7.21 -5.18
CA THR A 2 -36.21 7.17 -6.64
C THR A 2 -34.81 7.70 -7.00
N HIS A 3 -33.94 6.84 -7.50
CA HIS A 3 -32.61 7.26 -7.98
C HIS A 3 -32.77 8.01 -9.30
N LYS A 4 -32.13 9.18 -9.40
CA LYS A 4 -32.04 9.96 -10.63
C LYS A 4 -30.69 9.70 -11.28
N TRP A 5 -30.70 9.21 -12.53
CA TRP A 5 -29.48 9.08 -13.32
C TRP A 5 -29.02 10.44 -13.84
N ASN A 6 -27.82 10.87 -13.44
CA ASN A 6 -27.17 12.04 -14.01
C ASN A 6 -26.03 11.58 -14.91
N TYR A 7 -26.13 11.92 -16.19
CA TYR A 7 -25.03 11.73 -17.13
C TYR A 7 -24.08 12.92 -17.01
N LEU A 8 -22.79 12.64 -16.79
CA LEU A 8 -21.76 13.68 -16.87
C LEU A 8 -21.73 14.24 -18.28
N PRO A 9 -21.69 15.57 -18.48
CA PRO A 9 -21.54 16.15 -19.81
C PRO A 9 -20.16 15.76 -20.36
N ILE A 10 -20.11 15.41 -21.64
CA ILE A 10 -18.87 15.16 -22.37
C ILE A 10 -18.72 16.23 -23.45
N THR A 11 -17.48 16.61 -23.77
CA THR A 11 -17.17 17.54 -24.85
C THR A 11 -17.45 16.91 -26.22
N SER A 12 -17.51 17.73 -27.30
CA SER A 12 -17.61 17.24 -28.68
C SER A 12 -16.48 16.26 -29.01
N ASP A 13 -15.25 16.59 -28.64
CA ASP A 13 -14.06 15.76 -28.90
C ASP A 13 -14.14 14.40 -28.16
N GLN A 14 -14.65 14.40 -26.94
CA GLN A 14 -14.91 13.19 -26.19
C GLN A 14 -16.02 12.32 -26.81
N ALA A 15 -17.05 12.95 -27.36
CA ALA A 15 -18.11 12.24 -28.06
C ALA A 15 -17.60 11.59 -29.35
N GLU A 16 -16.81 12.31 -30.14
CA GLU A 16 -16.15 11.75 -31.33
C GLU A 16 -15.19 10.60 -31.00
N ALA A 17 -14.35 10.77 -29.97
CA ALA A 17 -13.44 9.74 -29.48
C ALA A 17 -14.22 8.48 -29.04
N SER A 18 -15.34 8.67 -28.36
CA SER A 18 -16.22 7.58 -27.91
C SER A 18 -16.79 6.78 -29.08
N GLN A 19 -17.30 7.47 -30.12
CA GLN A 19 -17.84 6.84 -31.30
C GLN A 19 -16.76 6.08 -32.10
N ARG A 20 -15.58 6.72 -32.29
CA ARG A 20 -14.43 6.10 -32.94
C ARG A 20 -13.98 4.83 -32.22
N LEU A 21 -13.82 4.88 -30.89
CA LEU A 21 -13.46 3.71 -30.09
C LEU A 21 -14.49 2.58 -30.18
N ALA A 22 -15.78 2.93 -30.16
CA ALA A 22 -16.84 1.93 -30.30
C ALA A 22 -16.76 1.20 -31.65
N GLN A 23 -16.49 1.92 -32.72
CA GLN A 23 -16.31 1.35 -34.06
C GLN A 23 -15.03 0.51 -34.19
N GLU A 24 -13.87 1.05 -33.78
CA GLU A 24 -12.56 0.39 -33.86
C GLU A 24 -12.47 -0.89 -33.03
N LEU A 25 -13.13 -0.93 -31.87
CA LEU A 25 -13.11 -2.06 -30.94
C LEU A 25 -14.29 -3.02 -31.15
N GLY A 26 -15.30 -2.67 -31.95
CA GLY A 26 -16.52 -3.46 -32.10
C GLY A 26 -17.36 -3.57 -30.83
N ILE A 27 -17.38 -2.52 -30.02
CA ILE A 27 -18.10 -2.46 -28.72
C ILE A 27 -19.28 -1.48 -28.79
N SER A 28 -20.18 -1.55 -27.79
CA SER A 28 -21.31 -0.61 -27.75
C SER A 28 -20.84 0.83 -27.53
N PRO A 29 -21.58 1.84 -28.07
CA PRO A 29 -21.25 3.27 -27.83
C PRO A 29 -21.17 3.65 -26.36
N VAL A 30 -21.96 3.00 -25.48
CA VAL A 30 -21.92 3.21 -24.04
C VAL A 30 -20.57 2.80 -23.45
N LEU A 31 -20.03 1.66 -23.88
CA LEU A 31 -18.70 1.21 -23.44
C LEU A 31 -17.60 2.13 -23.99
N GLY A 32 -17.71 2.61 -25.22
CA GLY A 32 -16.81 3.61 -25.79
C GLY A 32 -16.79 4.90 -24.94
N ARG A 33 -17.96 5.37 -24.53
CA ARG A 33 -18.10 6.53 -23.65
C ARG A 33 -17.45 6.30 -22.28
N LEU A 34 -17.71 5.16 -21.64
CA LEU A 34 -17.12 4.83 -20.33
C LEU A 34 -15.59 4.75 -20.38
N LEU A 35 -15.01 4.34 -21.51
CA LEU A 35 -13.56 4.37 -21.71
C LEU A 35 -13.03 5.79 -21.79
N VAL A 36 -13.68 6.65 -22.58
CA VAL A 36 -13.28 8.06 -22.74
C VAL A 36 -13.41 8.82 -21.42
N GLU A 37 -14.46 8.59 -20.62
CA GLU A 37 -14.64 9.17 -19.29
C GLU A 37 -13.51 8.75 -18.30
N ARG A 38 -12.80 7.63 -18.59
CA ARG A 38 -11.60 7.17 -17.87
C ARG A 38 -10.28 7.62 -18.50
N GLY A 39 -10.32 8.55 -19.46
CA GLY A 39 -9.14 9.03 -20.17
C GLY A 39 -8.59 8.07 -21.23
N ILE A 40 -9.30 6.98 -21.53
CA ILE A 40 -8.89 5.99 -22.54
C ILE A 40 -9.49 6.39 -23.90
N THR A 41 -8.71 7.08 -24.72
CA THR A 41 -9.18 7.70 -25.96
C THR A 41 -8.72 7.01 -27.26
N THR A 42 -7.88 5.97 -27.16
CA THR A 42 -7.35 5.22 -28.30
C THR A 42 -7.58 3.71 -28.17
N ALA A 43 -7.74 3.01 -29.31
CA ALA A 43 -7.91 1.56 -29.32
C ALA A 43 -6.69 0.82 -28.73
N THR A 44 -5.48 1.37 -28.93
CA THR A 44 -4.25 0.81 -28.35
C THR A 44 -4.27 0.91 -26.82
N ALA A 45 -4.64 2.07 -26.27
CA ALA A 45 -4.78 2.25 -24.83
C ALA A 45 -5.88 1.33 -24.24
N ALA A 46 -7.02 1.20 -24.94
CA ALA A 46 -8.09 0.29 -24.55
C ALA A 46 -7.63 -1.18 -24.54
N LYS A 47 -6.88 -1.63 -25.55
CA LYS A 47 -6.32 -2.99 -25.59
C LYS A 47 -5.37 -3.23 -24.40
N LYS A 48 -4.49 -2.28 -24.08
CA LYS A 48 -3.60 -2.36 -22.89
C LYS A 48 -4.40 -2.39 -21.59
N PHE A 49 -5.45 -1.59 -21.49
CA PHE A 49 -6.33 -1.55 -20.32
C PHE A 49 -7.04 -2.90 -20.08
N PHE A 50 -7.56 -3.55 -21.11
CA PHE A 50 -8.27 -4.84 -21.00
C PHE A 50 -7.34 -6.06 -20.93
N ARG A 51 -6.14 -5.95 -21.47
CA ARG A 51 -5.15 -7.03 -21.55
C ARG A 51 -3.78 -6.55 -21.10
N PRO A 52 -3.65 -6.15 -19.81
CA PRO A 52 -2.37 -5.67 -19.30
C PRO A 52 -1.30 -6.77 -19.38
N GLN A 53 -0.08 -6.39 -19.77
CA GLN A 53 1.04 -7.31 -19.96
C GLN A 53 2.23 -6.85 -19.09
N LEU A 54 2.95 -7.78 -18.45
CA LEU A 54 4.14 -7.46 -17.64
C LEU A 54 5.25 -6.72 -18.41
N PRO A 55 5.51 -7.02 -19.71
CA PRO A 55 6.45 -6.24 -20.51
C PRO A 55 6.06 -4.78 -20.76
N ASP A 56 4.82 -4.38 -20.46
CA ASP A 56 4.38 -2.98 -20.54
C ASP A 56 4.72 -2.17 -19.28
N LEU A 57 5.31 -2.78 -18.25
CA LEU A 57 5.86 -2.06 -17.08
C LEU A 57 6.98 -1.13 -17.52
N TYR A 58 7.01 0.08 -16.98
CA TYR A 58 8.06 1.03 -17.28
C TYR A 58 9.42 0.55 -16.77
N ASP A 59 10.49 1.01 -17.41
CA ASP A 59 11.84 0.82 -16.91
C ASP A 59 11.97 1.44 -15.51
N PRO A 60 12.34 0.65 -14.47
CA PRO A 60 12.46 1.18 -13.12
C PRO A 60 13.56 2.25 -13.00
N PHE A 61 14.57 2.24 -13.86
CA PHE A 61 15.65 3.24 -13.85
C PHE A 61 15.22 4.63 -14.34
N LEU A 62 13.99 4.79 -14.85
CA LEU A 62 13.40 6.11 -15.08
C LEU A 62 13.04 6.84 -13.77
N MET A 63 12.92 6.12 -12.66
CA MET A 63 12.68 6.72 -11.34
C MET A 63 13.97 7.34 -10.81
N LYS A 64 13.89 8.60 -10.41
CA LYS A 64 15.03 9.34 -9.85
C LYS A 64 15.69 8.59 -8.70
N ASP A 65 17.02 8.60 -8.64
CA ASP A 65 17.88 7.95 -7.65
C ASP A 65 17.84 6.40 -7.67
N MET A 66 17.16 5.77 -8.63
CA MET A 66 17.05 4.30 -8.68
C MET A 66 18.43 3.62 -8.86
N ASP A 67 19.28 4.17 -9.68
CA ASP A 67 20.65 3.71 -9.90
C ASP A 67 21.49 3.81 -8.61
N VAL A 68 21.39 4.94 -7.90
CA VAL A 68 22.06 5.18 -6.62
C VAL A 68 21.57 4.20 -5.54
N ALA A 69 20.24 3.94 -5.49
CA ALA A 69 19.65 2.98 -4.56
C ALA A 69 20.17 1.56 -4.81
N VAL A 70 20.21 1.12 -6.08
CA VAL A 70 20.71 -0.21 -6.45
C VAL A 70 22.22 -0.34 -6.15
N GLU A 71 23.01 0.69 -6.45
CA GLU A 71 24.44 0.70 -6.13
C GLU A 71 24.67 0.60 -4.62
N ARG A 72 23.92 1.38 -3.82
CA ARG A 72 24.04 1.35 -2.35
C ARG A 72 23.67 0.00 -1.75
N LEU A 73 22.60 -0.63 -2.26
CA LEU A 73 22.21 -1.98 -1.84
C LEU A 73 23.28 -3.02 -2.19
N ASN A 74 23.79 -2.99 -3.42
CA ASN A 74 24.89 -3.87 -3.86
C ASN A 74 26.14 -3.69 -2.99
N LYS A 75 26.50 -2.45 -2.64
CA LYS A 75 27.61 -2.15 -1.75
C LYS A 75 27.39 -2.71 -0.34
N ALA A 76 26.17 -2.60 0.21
CA ALA A 76 25.83 -3.15 1.52
C ALA A 76 26.01 -4.68 1.53
N MET A 77 25.47 -5.36 0.53
CA MET A 77 25.57 -6.81 0.41
C MET A 77 27.04 -7.26 0.21
N GLY A 78 27.81 -6.55 -0.64
CA GLY A 78 29.22 -6.83 -0.89
C GLY A 78 30.09 -6.66 0.36
N LYS A 79 29.78 -5.69 1.21
CA LYS A 79 30.46 -5.43 2.49
C LYS A 79 29.91 -6.24 3.66
N LYS A 80 28.85 -7.04 3.44
CA LYS A 80 28.14 -7.82 4.48
C LYS A 80 27.56 -6.93 5.59
N GLU A 81 27.12 -5.72 5.27
CA GLU A 81 26.46 -4.83 6.21
C GLU A 81 25.12 -5.44 6.64
N ARG A 82 24.71 -5.24 7.90
CA ARG A 82 23.35 -5.60 8.31
C ARG A 82 22.35 -4.63 7.69
N ILE A 83 21.33 -5.16 7.03
CA ILE A 83 20.28 -4.38 6.34
C ILE A 83 18.99 -4.52 7.14
N LEU A 84 18.31 -3.39 7.39
CA LEU A 84 17.01 -3.35 8.03
C LEU A 84 15.96 -2.89 7.03
N ILE A 85 14.93 -3.70 6.83
CA ILE A 85 13.75 -3.31 6.07
C ILE A 85 12.76 -2.68 7.04
N TYR A 86 12.50 -1.40 6.87
CA TYR A 86 11.62 -0.62 7.73
C TYR A 86 10.35 -0.25 6.98
N GLY A 87 9.18 -0.29 7.58
CA GLY A 87 7.96 0.14 6.93
C GLY A 87 6.89 0.55 7.90
N ASP A 88 5.80 1.13 7.38
CA ASP A 88 4.65 1.47 8.18
C ASP A 88 3.84 0.23 8.60
N TYR A 89 2.96 0.40 9.57
CA TYR A 89 2.16 -0.66 10.20
C TYR A 89 0.87 -1.01 9.46
N ASP A 90 0.51 -0.29 8.40
CA ASP A 90 -0.69 -0.55 7.63
C ASP A 90 -0.49 -1.66 6.56
N VAL A 91 -1.49 -1.87 5.70
CA VAL A 91 -1.43 -2.95 4.70
C VAL A 91 -0.38 -2.67 3.64
N ASP A 92 -0.25 -1.43 3.19
CA ASP A 92 0.74 -1.07 2.17
C ASP A 92 2.16 -1.21 2.73
N GLY A 93 2.44 -0.63 3.90
CA GLY A 93 3.74 -0.74 4.56
C GLY A 93 4.12 -2.20 4.87
N THR A 94 3.23 -2.98 5.47
CA THR A 94 3.53 -4.37 5.85
C THR A 94 3.71 -5.29 4.64
N THR A 95 2.94 -5.12 3.56
CA THR A 95 3.13 -5.87 2.31
C THR A 95 4.41 -5.45 1.59
N ALA A 96 4.76 -4.15 1.61
CA ALA A 96 6.01 -3.65 1.06
C ALA A 96 7.24 -4.24 1.77
N VAL A 97 7.22 -4.24 3.11
CA VAL A 97 8.28 -4.86 3.92
C VAL A 97 8.38 -6.35 3.62
N ALA A 98 7.26 -7.07 3.62
CA ALA A 98 7.24 -8.49 3.32
C ALA A 98 7.79 -8.79 1.91
N LEU A 99 7.43 -7.98 0.90
CA LEU A 99 7.91 -8.13 -0.47
C LEU A 99 9.43 -7.97 -0.56
N VAL A 100 9.96 -6.84 -0.08
CA VAL A 100 11.39 -6.51 -0.18
C VAL A 100 12.21 -7.50 0.65
N TYR A 101 11.77 -7.83 1.87
CA TYR A 101 12.42 -8.83 2.71
C TYR A 101 12.47 -10.20 2.05
N LYS A 102 11.33 -10.73 1.56
CA LYS A 102 11.26 -12.04 0.88
C LYS A 102 12.14 -12.10 -0.38
N PHE A 103 12.21 -10.99 -1.13
CA PHE A 103 13.05 -10.94 -2.33
C PHE A 103 14.53 -10.96 -1.97
N ILE A 104 14.99 -10.05 -1.10
CA ILE A 104 16.40 -9.93 -0.73
C ILE A 104 16.87 -11.19 0.02
N GLN A 105 16.03 -11.79 0.89
CA GLN A 105 16.38 -12.99 1.66
C GLN A 105 16.78 -14.19 0.78
N GLN A 106 16.37 -14.21 -0.50
CA GLN A 106 16.79 -15.27 -1.43
C GLN A 106 18.30 -15.21 -1.74
N PHE A 107 18.92 -14.03 -1.62
CA PHE A 107 20.30 -13.77 -2.03
C PHE A 107 21.19 -13.29 -0.87
N TYR A 108 20.58 -12.82 0.21
CA TYR A 108 21.29 -12.21 1.33
C TYR A 108 20.62 -12.50 2.66
N SER A 109 21.38 -13.03 3.64
CA SER A 109 20.84 -13.49 4.92
C SER A 109 21.02 -12.51 6.08
N ASN A 110 21.92 -11.49 5.97
CA ASN A 110 22.14 -10.51 7.03
C ASN A 110 21.13 -9.36 6.92
N ILE A 111 19.87 -9.72 6.99
CA ILE A 111 18.70 -8.84 6.79
C ILE A 111 17.66 -9.09 7.87
N ASP A 112 17.03 -8.04 8.36
CA ASP A 112 15.94 -8.07 9.32
C ASP A 112 14.88 -7.04 8.93
N TYR A 113 13.76 -6.99 9.66
CA TYR A 113 12.72 -5.98 9.44
C TYR A 113 12.22 -5.37 10.73
N TYR A 114 11.70 -4.15 10.63
CA TYR A 114 11.18 -3.37 11.73
C TYR A 114 9.89 -2.68 11.32
N ILE A 115 8.88 -2.76 12.19
CA ILE A 115 7.63 -2.01 12.07
C ILE A 115 7.48 -1.21 13.35
N PRO A 116 7.31 0.12 13.29
CA PRO A 116 7.15 0.95 14.48
C PRO A 116 5.84 0.62 15.21
N ASP A 117 5.88 0.75 16.52
CA ASP A 117 4.68 0.63 17.35
C ASP A 117 3.84 1.91 17.23
N ARG A 118 2.60 1.76 16.77
CA ARG A 118 1.69 2.88 16.52
C ARG A 118 1.49 3.80 17.72
N TYR A 119 1.45 3.24 18.95
CA TYR A 119 1.11 3.96 20.17
C TYR A 119 2.35 4.58 20.84
N ASN A 120 3.48 3.89 20.78
CA ASN A 120 4.71 4.29 21.45
C ASN A 120 5.64 5.13 20.56
N GLU A 121 5.58 4.92 19.23
CA GLU A 121 6.49 5.53 18.26
C GLU A 121 5.79 6.46 17.27
N GLY A 122 4.49 6.24 17.03
CA GLY A 122 3.71 7.00 16.05
C GLY A 122 3.82 6.45 14.62
N TYR A 123 3.56 7.33 13.66
CA TYR A 123 3.58 7.00 12.23
C TYR A 123 4.96 7.27 11.62
N GLY A 124 5.42 6.36 10.76
CA GLY A 124 6.62 6.56 9.95
C GLY A 124 7.92 6.22 10.67
N VAL A 125 9.01 6.86 10.24
CA VAL A 125 10.34 6.62 10.84
C VAL A 125 10.41 7.24 12.22
N SER A 126 10.80 6.44 13.22
CA SER A 126 10.95 6.87 14.62
C SER A 126 12.42 6.94 15.05
N THR A 127 12.73 7.79 16.03
CA THR A 127 14.04 7.82 16.68
C THR A 127 14.36 6.51 17.38
N GLN A 128 13.34 5.85 17.97
CA GLN A 128 13.49 4.53 18.59
C GLN A 128 13.90 3.46 17.56
N GLY A 129 13.31 3.50 16.35
CA GLY A 129 13.69 2.60 15.27
C GLY A 129 15.13 2.85 14.77
N VAL A 130 15.57 4.11 14.73
CA VAL A 130 16.97 4.49 14.44
C VAL A 130 17.93 4.01 15.55
N ASP A 131 17.54 4.17 16.81
CA ASP A 131 18.35 3.68 17.93
C ASP A 131 18.47 2.16 17.92
N TYR A 132 17.37 1.43 17.70
CA TYR A 132 17.39 -0.01 17.48
C TYR A 132 18.36 -0.42 16.36
N ALA A 133 18.31 0.26 15.22
CA ALA A 133 19.20 0.00 14.11
C ALA A 133 20.67 0.21 14.49
N SER A 134 20.97 1.30 15.21
CA SER A 134 22.32 1.61 15.71
C SER A 134 22.84 0.54 16.67
N GLU A 135 22.03 0.18 17.67
CA GLU A 135 22.38 -0.82 18.70
C GLU A 135 22.62 -2.21 18.12
N THR A 136 21.91 -2.54 17.03
CA THR A 136 22.02 -3.84 16.35
C THR A 136 23.02 -3.85 15.21
N GLY A 137 23.76 -2.77 14.99
CA GLY A 137 24.84 -2.68 13.99
C GLY A 137 24.35 -2.64 12.55
N VAL A 138 23.16 -2.07 12.30
CA VAL A 138 22.61 -1.86 10.95
C VAL A 138 23.42 -0.78 10.23
N GLY A 139 23.85 -1.03 9.00
CA GLY A 139 24.54 -0.07 8.14
C GLY A 139 23.65 0.57 7.08
N LEU A 140 22.54 -0.08 6.75
CA LEU A 140 21.58 0.38 5.74
C LEU A 140 20.15 0.09 6.19
N ILE A 141 19.29 1.12 6.15
CA ILE A 141 17.85 1.00 6.29
C ILE A 141 17.20 1.24 4.91
N ILE A 142 16.34 0.31 4.50
CA ILE A 142 15.43 0.48 3.37
C ILE A 142 14.06 0.75 3.96
N VAL A 143 13.59 1.98 3.87
CA VAL A 143 12.29 2.37 4.40
C VAL A 143 11.23 2.35 3.29
N LEU A 144 10.06 1.81 3.59
CA LEU A 144 8.99 1.51 2.66
C LEU A 144 7.69 2.16 3.12
N ASP A 145 6.97 2.77 2.20
CA ASP A 145 5.65 3.37 2.41
C ASP A 145 5.62 4.51 3.46
N CYS A 146 6.77 5.03 3.81
CA CYS A 146 6.94 6.18 4.69
C CYS A 146 8.35 6.76 4.53
N GLY A 147 8.65 7.82 5.29
CA GLY A 147 10.00 8.37 5.38
C GLY A 147 10.26 9.59 4.52
N ILE A 148 9.42 9.92 3.54
CA ILE A 148 9.63 11.10 2.68
C ILE A 148 9.61 12.43 3.44
N LYS A 149 9.02 12.45 4.64
CA LYS A 149 8.93 13.62 5.53
C LYS A 149 9.81 13.51 6.77
N ALA A 150 10.53 12.40 6.95
CA ALA A 150 11.34 12.12 8.14
C ALA A 150 12.74 12.79 8.05
N VAL A 151 12.76 14.11 7.96
CA VAL A 151 14.01 14.88 7.76
C VAL A 151 14.93 14.78 8.98
N ASP A 152 14.38 14.97 10.17
CA ASP A 152 15.15 15.00 11.42
C ASP A 152 15.64 13.60 11.81
N GLU A 153 14.78 12.59 11.67
CA GLU A 153 15.10 11.19 12.01
C GLU A 153 16.19 10.64 11.09
N ILE A 154 16.15 10.98 9.81
CA ILE A 154 17.18 10.52 8.84
C ILE A 154 18.48 11.30 9.02
N ALA A 155 18.42 12.59 9.39
CA ALA A 155 19.60 13.33 9.77
C ALA A 155 20.26 12.72 11.02
N TYR A 156 19.47 12.36 12.03
CA TYR A 156 19.95 11.67 13.24
C TYR A 156 20.58 10.30 12.93
N ALA A 157 19.96 9.52 12.04
CA ALA A 157 20.53 8.25 11.59
C ALA A 157 21.88 8.43 10.88
N LYS A 158 22.00 9.47 10.06
CA LYS A 158 23.25 9.81 9.36
C LYS A 158 24.38 10.14 10.33
N GLU A 159 24.10 10.83 11.45
CA GLU A 159 25.09 11.09 12.52
C GLU A 159 25.59 9.80 13.17
N LYS A 160 24.73 8.75 13.19
CA LYS A 160 25.08 7.40 13.68
C LYS A 160 25.78 6.53 12.60
N GLY A 161 25.99 7.04 11.40
CA GLY A 161 26.61 6.31 10.29
C GLY A 161 25.69 5.30 9.60
N ILE A 162 24.37 5.45 9.72
CA ILE A 162 23.36 4.61 9.09
C ILE A 162 22.82 5.30 7.83
N ASP A 163 22.94 4.65 6.69
CA ASP A 163 22.40 5.13 5.42
C ASP A 163 20.93 4.73 5.24
N PHE A 164 20.17 5.60 4.53
CA PHE A 164 18.76 5.35 4.20
C PHE A 164 18.54 5.30 2.69
N ILE A 165 17.71 4.35 2.24
CA ILE A 165 17.04 4.35 0.95
C ILE A 165 15.54 4.47 1.24
N ILE A 166 14.89 5.51 0.71
CA ILE A 166 13.46 5.76 0.88
C ILE A 166 12.70 5.25 -0.34
N CYS A 167 11.69 4.40 -0.13
CA CYS A 167 10.75 3.92 -1.13
C CYS A 167 9.35 4.35 -0.69
N ASP A 168 8.92 5.53 -1.09
CA ASP A 168 7.68 6.15 -0.61
C ASP A 168 6.83 6.69 -1.77
N HIS A 169 5.54 6.82 -1.57
CA HIS A 169 4.60 7.33 -2.55
C HIS A 169 3.79 8.55 -2.06
N HIS A 170 4.02 8.98 -0.83
CA HIS A 170 3.39 10.17 -0.27
C HIS A 170 3.92 11.44 -0.93
N VAL A 171 3.15 12.52 -0.86
CA VAL A 171 3.56 13.81 -1.43
C VAL A 171 4.73 14.37 -0.61
N PRO A 172 5.86 14.66 -1.26
CA PRO A 172 7.02 15.26 -0.59
C PRO A 172 6.71 16.67 -0.06
N ASP A 173 7.39 17.06 1.00
CA ASP A 173 7.47 18.45 1.45
C ASP A 173 8.58 19.21 0.67
N GLU A 174 8.71 20.52 0.90
CA GLU A 174 9.73 21.36 0.23
C GLU A 174 11.16 20.88 0.54
N VAL A 175 11.38 20.33 1.73
CA VAL A 175 12.69 19.82 2.17
C VAL A 175 12.66 18.30 2.17
N LEU A 176 13.54 17.70 1.37
CA LEU A 176 13.70 16.25 1.33
C LEU A 176 14.66 15.76 2.44
N PRO A 177 14.41 14.57 3.02
CA PRO A 177 15.32 13.98 4.00
C PRO A 177 16.70 13.70 3.40
N PRO A 178 17.80 13.79 4.21
CA PRO A 178 19.18 13.61 3.74
C PRO A 178 19.54 12.12 3.54
N ALA A 179 18.67 11.36 2.89
CA ALA A 179 18.88 9.96 2.53
C ALA A 179 19.88 9.81 1.36
N VAL A 180 20.44 8.61 1.21
CA VAL A 180 21.34 8.29 0.08
C VAL A 180 20.57 8.25 -1.24
N ALA A 181 19.34 7.73 -1.21
CA ALA A 181 18.45 7.67 -2.36
C ALA A 181 16.98 7.82 -1.93
N ILE A 182 16.19 8.51 -2.74
CA ILE A 182 14.74 8.71 -2.50
C ILE A 182 13.97 8.30 -3.75
N LEU A 183 13.36 7.13 -3.69
CA LEU A 183 12.51 6.57 -4.74
C LEU A 183 11.07 7.00 -4.47
N ASN A 184 10.63 8.05 -5.17
CA ASN A 184 9.27 8.58 -5.06
C ASN A 184 8.87 9.24 -6.38
N ALA A 185 7.84 8.72 -7.02
CA ALA A 185 7.39 9.18 -8.33
C ALA A 185 6.70 10.56 -8.32
N LYS A 186 6.34 11.08 -7.12
CA LYS A 186 5.69 12.39 -6.94
C LYS A 186 6.68 13.54 -6.69
N ARG A 187 7.99 13.27 -6.69
CA ARG A 187 9.00 14.33 -6.58
C ARG A 187 8.97 15.20 -7.82
N GLU A 188 9.16 16.50 -7.65
CA GLU A 188 9.19 17.48 -8.76
C GLU A 188 10.31 17.22 -9.77
N ASP A 189 11.45 16.69 -9.32
CA ASP A 189 12.61 16.38 -10.15
C ASP A 189 12.58 14.95 -10.74
N ASN A 190 11.45 14.25 -10.64
CA ASN A 190 11.27 12.90 -11.15
C ASN A 190 10.68 12.92 -12.57
N THR A 191 11.13 11.98 -13.40
CA THR A 191 10.62 11.80 -14.77
C THR A 191 9.90 10.46 -14.96
N TYR A 192 9.60 9.75 -13.89
CA TYR A 192 8.91 8.47 -13.93
C TYR A 192 7.49 8.65 -14.49
N PRO A 193 7.06 7.87 -15.50
CA PRO A 193 5.83 8.14 -16.23
C PRO A 193 4.52 7.91 -15.44
N TYR A 194 4.59 7.32 -14.25
CA TYR A 194 3.42 6.98 -13.45
C TYR A 194 3.60 7.32 -11.96
N GLU A 195 2.91 8.34 -11.48
CA GLU A 195 3.07 8.89 -10.13
C GLU A 195 2.25 8.19 -9.02
N HIS A 196 1.32 7.29 -9.40
CA HIS A 196 0.35 6.73 -8.46
C HIS A 196 0.68 5.30 -8.01
N LEU A 197 1.94 4.89 -8.02
CA LEU A 197 2.33 3.62 -7.40
C LEU A 197 1.96 3.62 -5.92
N SER A 198 1.61 2.46 -5.37
CA SER A 198 1.54 2.26 -3.91
C SER A 198 2.95 2.15 -3.32
N GLY A 199 3.13 2.25 -2.00
CA GLY A 199 4.42 2.08 -1.35
C GLY A 199 5.05 0.71 -1.65
N CYS A 200 4.24 -0.37 -1.62
CA CYS A 200 4.67 -1.71 -2.06
C CYS A 200 5.01 -1.73 -3.56
N GLY A 201 4.29 -0.98 -4.39
CA GLY A 201 4.59 -0.81 -5.81
C GLY A 201 5.96 -0.16 -6.04
N VAL A 202 6.33 0.86 -5.27
CA VAL A 202 7.67 1.48 -5.31
C VAL A 202 8.73 0.47 -4.87
N GLY A 203 8.50 -0.25 -3.78
CA GLY A 203 9.37 -1.34 -3.32
C GLY A 203 9.57 -2.44 -4.39
N PHE A 204 8.49 -2.82 -5.09
CA PHE A 204 8.55 -3.75 -6.22
C PHE A 204 9.44 -3.21 -7.36
N LYS A 205 9.31 -1.93 -7.73
CA LYS A 205 10.14 -1.31 -8.76
C LYS A 205 11.61 -1.27 -8.36
N PHE A 206 11.91 -1.05 -7.08
CA PHE A 206 13.28 -1.13 -6.57
C PHE A 206 13.84 -2.55 -6.70
N MET A 207 13.08 -3.57 -6.32
CA MET A 207 13.52 -4.97 -6.50
C MET A 207 13.63 -5.36 -7.97
N GLN A 208 12.78 -4.81 -8.85
CA GLN A 208 12.91 -4.99 -10.30
C GLN A 208 14.22 -4.38 -10.84
N ALA A 209 14.58 -3.17 -10.43
CA ALA A 209 15.85 -2.53 -10.81
C ALA A 209 17.06 -3.32 -10.30
N PHE A 210 17.00 -3.76 -9.03
CA PHE A 210 18.04 -4.60 -8.45
C PHE A 210 18.20 -5.91 -9.22
N ALA A 211 17.10 -6.57 -9.58
CA ALA A 211 17.12 -7.81 -10.36
C ALA A 211 17.76 -7.59 -11.74
N ILE A 212 17.39 -6.54 -12.46
CA ILE A 212 17.95 -6.20 -13.77
C ILE A 212 19.47 -5.96 -13.65
N SER A 213 19.89 -5.17 -12.66
CA SER A 213 21.31 -4.83 -12.45
C SER A 213 22.19 -6.04 -12.11
N ASN A 214 21.61 -7.06 -11.46
CA ASN A 214 22.32 -8.26 -11.02
C ASN A 214 22.08 -9.49 -11.89
N GLY A 215 21.40 -9.34 -13.05
CA GLY A 215 21.11 -10.46 -13.94
C GLY A 215 20.16 -11.50 -13.36
N ILE A 216 19.32 -11.11 -12.39
CA ILE A 216 18.30 -11.97 -11.78
C ILE A 216 17.07 -11.96 -12.68
N GLU A 217 16.58 -13.14 -13.05
CA GLU A 217 15.44 -13.25 -13.95
C GLU A 217 14.13 -12.76 -13.30
N PHE A 218 13.27 -12.14 -14.09
CA PHE A 218 11.99 -11.56 -13.64
C PHE A 218 11.06 -12.58 -12.95
N HIS A 219 11.22 -13.86 -13.24
CA HIS A 219 10.39 -14.91 -12.62
C HIS A 219 10.51 -14.96 -11.09
N HIS A 220 11.61 -14.47 -10.48
CA HIS A 220 11.78 -14.35 -9.04
C HIS A 220 10.85 -13.28 -8.41
N LEU A 221 10.37 -12.33 -9.22
CA LEU A 221 9.45 -11.28 -8.78
C LEU A 221 7.96 -11.67 -8.92
N ILE A 222 7.65 -12.60 -9.83
CA ILE A 222 6.26 -13.01 -10.11
C ILE A 222 5.52 -13.49 -8.84
N PRO A 223 6.10 -14.34 -7.97
CA PRO A 223 5.43 -14.80 -6.77
C PRO A 223 5.07 -13.69 -5.77
N LEU A 224 5.72 -12.52 -5.87
CA LEU A 224 5.53 -11.38 -4.96
C LEU A 224 4.45 -10.40 -5.45
N LEU A 225 3.91 -10.61 -6.65
CA LEU A 225 2.86 -9.76 -7.22
C LEU A 225 1.54 -9.86 -6.45
N ASP A 226 1.31 -10.95 -5.72
CA ASP A 226 0.15 -11.11 -4.85
C ASP A 226 0.15 -10.06 -3.72
N LEU A 227 1.31 -9.79 -3.11
CA LEU A 227 1.49 -8.74 -2.10
C LEU A 227 1.23 -7.35 -2.71
N VAL A 228 1.74 -7.09 -3.92
CA VAL A 228 1.50 -5.82 -4.62
C VAL A 228 0.02 -5.61 -4.92
N ALA A 229 -0.71 -6.65 -5.32
CA ALA A 229 -2.15 -6.54 -5.56
C ALA A 229 -2.94 -6.26 -4.28
N VAL A 230 -2.54 -6.86 -3.15
CA VAL A 230 -3.14 -6.60 -1.84
C VAL A 230 -2.87 -5.16 -1.41
N SER A 231 -1.66 -4.66 -1.56
CA SER A 231 -1.28 -3.27 -1.32
C SER A 231 -2.14 -2.30 -2.14
N ILE A 232 -2.10 -2.39 -3.49
CA ILE A 232 -2.83 -1.51 -4.41
C ILE A 232 -4.32 -1.42 -4.06
N ALA A 233 -4.92 -2.56 -3.72
CA ALA A 233 -6.35 -2.62 -3.39
C ALA A 233 -6.65 -2.01 -2.02
N SER A 234 -5.76 -2.18 -1.03
CA SER A 234 -5.98 -1.73 0.35
C SER A 234 -5.68 -0.25 0.55
N ASP A 235 -4.67 0.28 -0.14
CA ASP A 235 -4.31 1.70 -0.11
C ASP A 235 -5.19 2.57 -1.04
N ILE A 236 -6.09 1.92 -1.80
CA ILE A 236 -7.07 2.59 -2.67
C ILE A 236 -6.42 3.51 -3.73
N VAL A 237 -5.19 3.23 -4.14
CA VAL A 237 -4.54 3.94 -5.24
C VAL A 237 -5.24 3.64 -6.59
N PRO A 238 -5.18 4.56 -7.57
CA PRO A 238 -5.82 4.35 -8.87
C PRO A 238 -5.35 3.06 -9.56
N ILE A 239 -6.29 2.16 -9.89
CA ILE A 239 -6.02 0.92 -10.65
C ILE A 239 -5.96 1.25 -12.16
N MET A 240 -5.04 2.13 -12.51
CA MET A 240 -4.73 2.57 -13.87
C MET A 240 -3.23 2.41 -14.13
N GLY A 241 -2.77 2.63 -15.35
CA GLY A 241 -1.33 2.57 -15.68
C GLY A 241 -0.64 1.30 -15.17
N GLU A 242 0.50 1.45 -14.50
CA GLU A 242 1.26 0.32 -13.94
C GLU A 242 0.53 -0.41 -12.82
N ASN A 243 -0.20 0.31 -11.95
CA ASN A 243 -0.99 -0.34 -10.90
C ASN A 243 -1.99 -1.33 -11.49
N ARG A 244 -2.55 -1.06 -12.68
CA ARG A 244 -3.45 -1.99 -13.34
C ARG A 244 -2.72 -3.25 -13.81
N ILE A 245 -1.50 -3.12 -14.33
CA ILE A 245 -0.67 -4.27 -14.75
C ILE A 245 -0.32 -5.11 -13.54
N LEU A 246 0.18 -4.47 -12.48
CA LEU A 246 0.59 -5.13 -11.23
C LEU A 246 -0.59 -5.81 -10.54
N ALA A 247 -1.73 -5.10 -10.38
CA ALA A 247 -2.94 -5.65 -9.77
C ALA A 247 -3.52 -6.81 -10.58
N TYR A 248 -3.54 -6.72 -11.91
CA TYR A 248 -4.07 -7.80 -12.76
C TYR A 248 -3.24 -9.09 -12.63
N HIS A 249 -1.92 -8.98 -12.71
CA HIS A 249 -1.04 -10.15 -12.58
C HIS A 249 -0.93 -10.62 -11.14
N GLY A 250 -0.96 -9.70 -10.18
CA GLY A 250 -0.96 -10.04 -8.76
C GLY A 250 -2.26 -10.73 -8.32
N LEU A 251 -3.41 -10.30 -8.84
CA LEU A 251 -4.68 -10.97 -8.57
C LEU A 251 -4.71 -12.38 -9.20
N LYS A 252 -4.11 -12.57 -10.38
CA LYS A 252 -3.90 -13.91 -10.94
C LYS A 252 -3.01 -14.77 -10.05
N GLN A 253 -1.89 -14.23 -9.55
CA GLN A 253 -0.99 -14.91 -8.64
C GLN A 253 -1.72 -15.30 -7.35
N LEU A 254 -2.49 -14.37 -6.77
CA LEU A 254 -3.30 -14.59 -5.57
C LEU A 254 -4.33 -15.71 -5.74
N ASN A 255 -4.92 -15.84 -6.92
CA ASN A 255 -5.93 -16.86 -7.23
C ASN A 255 -5.33 -18.22 -7.65
N SER A 256 -4.09 -18.25 -8.14
CA SER A 256 -3.49 -19.49 -8.66
C SER A 256 -2.51 -20.13 -7.69
N ASN A 257 -1.62 -19.33 -7.09
CA ASN A 257 -0.55 -19.80 -6.21
C ASN A 257 -0.16 -18.68 -5.22
N PRO A 258 -1.06 -18.33 -4.29
CA PRO A 258 -0.79 -17.29 -3.29
C PRO A 258 0.40 -17.66 -2.40
N SER A 259 1.12 -16.65 -1.91
CA SER A 259 2.13 -16.83 -0.87
C SER A 259 1.50 -17.45 0.38
N VAL A 260 2.30 -18.20 1.15
CA VAL A 260 1.81 -19.00 2.28
C VAL A 260 0.99 -18.17 3.29
N GLY A 261 1.49 -16.99 3.66
CA GLY A 261 0.77 -16.09 4.57
C GLY A 261 -0.56 -15.59 4.00
N LEU A 262 -0.59 -15.17 2.72
CA LEU A 262 -1.83 -14.77 2.07
C LEU A 262 -2.81 -15.94 1.90
N LYS A 263 -2.31 -17.15 1.60
CA LYS A 263 -3.14 -18.35 1.56
C LYS A 263 -3.83 -18.61 2.90
N ALA A 264 -3.11 -18.47 4.00
CA ALA A 264 -3.67 -18.64 5.34
C ALA A 264 -4.75 -17.58 5.65
N ILE A 265 -4.55 -16.30 5.27
CA ILE A 265 -5.57 -15.26 5.42
C ILE A 265 -6.80 -15.55 4.56
N ILE A 266 -6.61 -15.99 3.31
CA ILE A 266 -7.69 -16.38 2.39
C ILE A 266 -8.55 -17.48 3.02
N ASP A 267 -7.92 -18.47 3.65
CA ASP A 267 -8.60 -19.58 4.31
C ASP A 267 -9.45 -19.11 5.49
N VAL A 268 -8.88 -18.33 6.41
CA VAL A 268 -9.63 -17.73 7.54
C VAL A 268 -10.74 -16.77 7.10
N CYS A 269 -10.63 -16.17 5.90
CA CYS A 269 -11.68 -15.35 5.31
C CYS A 269 -12.83 -16.18 4.73
N GLY A 270 -12.69 -17.51 4.60
CA GLY A 270 -13.66 -18.38 3.91
C GLY A 270 -13.70 -18.12 2.39
N LEU A 271 -12.54 -17.81 1.78
CA LEU A 271 -12.43 -17.45 0.37
C LEU A 271 -11.77 -18.53 -0.49
N SER A 272 -11.36 -19.68 0.09
CA SER A 272 -10.55 -20.71 -0.56
C SER A 272 -11.23 -21.37 -1.77
N GLU A 273 -12.59 -21.41 -1.78
CA GLU A 273 -13.40 -22.08 -2.81
C GLU A 273 -13.95 -21.13 -3.89
N LYS A 274 -13.51 -19.88 -3.92
CA LYS A 274 -13.99 -18.90 -4.90
C LYS A 274 -12.87 -18.06 -5.49
N GLU A 275 -13.13 -17.50 -6.67
CA GLU A 275 -12.26 -16.49 -7.26
C GLU A 275 -12.26 -15.23 -6.42
N ILE A 276 -11.08 -14.82 -5.97
CA ILE A 276 -10.83 -13.62 -5.16
C ILE A 276 -10.87 -12.41 -6.08
N THR A 277 -11.65 -11.42 -5.69
CA THR A 277 -11.78 -10.14 -6.39
C THR A 277 -11.08 -9.01 -5.62
N VAL A 278 -10.89 -7.85 -6.25
CA VAL A 278 -10.41 -6.63 -5.59
C VAL A 278 -11.28 -6.28 -4.38
N SER A 279 -12.61 -6.44 -4.49
CA SER A 279 -13.54 -6.20 -3.36
C SER A 279 -13.29 -7.14 -2.19
N ASP A 280 -12.92 -8.40 -2.44
CA ASP A 280 -12.58 -9.32 -1.33
C ASP A 280 -11.27 -8.90 -0.64
N ILE A 281 -10.31 -8.34 -1.39
CA ILE A 281 -9.09 -7.78 -0.79
C ILE A 281 -9.46 -6.61 0.10
N VAL A 282 -10.17 -5.61 -0.43
CA VAL A 282 -10.54 -4.36 0.28
C VAL A 282 -11.37 -4.64 1.54
N PHE A 283 -12.37 -5.53 1.46
CA PHE A 283 -13.34 -5.70 2.55
C PHE A 283 -13.09 -6.89 3.45
N LYS A 284 -12.19 -7.82 3.10
CA LYS A 284 -11.95 -9.03 3.89
C LYS A 284 -10.47 -9.25 4.22
N ILE A 285 -9.58 -9.25 3.22
CA ILE A 285 -8.15 -9.55 3.42
C ILE A 285 -7.45 -8.35 4.08
N GLY A 286 -7.52 -7.17 3.46
CA GLY A 286 -6.87 -5.94 3.95
C GLY A 286 -7.25 -5.58 5.39
N PRO A 287 -8.55 -5.55 5.77
CA PRO A 287 -8.94 -5.24 7.14
C PRO A 287 -8.36 -6.17 8.22
N ARG A 288 -8.08 -7.44 7.89
CA ARG A 288 -7.42 -8.36 8.81
C ARG A 288 -5.95 -8.03 8.98
N ILE A 289 -5.22 -7.84 7.88
CA ILE A 289 -3.81 -7.44 7.92
C ILE A 289 -3.67 -6.14 8.73
N ASN A 290 -4.53 -5.15 8.45
CA ASN A 290 -4.52 -3.86 9.13
C ASN A 290 -4.87 -3.95 10.63
N ALA A 291 -5.65 -4.95 11.03
CA ALA A 291 -6.04 -5.12 12.43
C ALA A 291 -4.86 -5.42 13.36
N SER A 292 -3.79 -6.07 12.87
CA SER A 292 -2.59 -6.32 13.66
C SER A 292 -1.92 -5.02 14.12
N GLY A 293 -1.73 -4.07 13.21
CA GLY A 293 -1.15 -2.75 13.51
C GLY A 293 -2.05 -1.82 14.35
N ARG A 294 -3.35 -2.16 14.47
CA ARG A 294 -4.31 -1.36 15.26
C ARG A 294 -4.52 -1.89 16.67
N ILE A 295 -4.48 -3.21 16.87
CA ILE A 295 -4.81 -3.86 18.15
C ILE A 295 -3.55 -4.32 18.89
N GLN A 296 -2.49 -4.67 18.15
CA GLN A 296 -1.23 -5.16 18.69
C GLN A 296 -0.04 -4.46 18.02
N ASN A 297 0.71 -5.18 17.18
CA ASN A 297 1.88 -4.68 16.49
C ASN A 297 1.85 -5.09 15.01
N GLY A 298 2.12 -4.14 14.12
CA GLY A 298 2.19 -4.39 12.67
C GLY A 298 3.23 -5.43 12.26
N LYS A 299 4.23 -5.70 13.12
CA LYS A 299 5.20 -6.77 12.91
C LYS A 299 4.54 -8.14 12.74
N GLU A 300 3.45 -8.44 13.44
CA GLU A 300 2.75 -9.73 13.33
C GLU A 300 2.18 -9.95 11.90
N ALA A 301 1.77 -8.88 11.21
CA ALA A 301 1.37 -8.98 9.82
C ALA A 301 2.55 -9.39 8.93
N VAL A 302 3.73 -8.77 9.12
CA VAL A 302 4.93 -9.13 8.36
C VAL A 302 5.38 -10.56 8.70
N ASP A 303 5.34 -10.95 9.97
CA ASP A 303 5.65 -12.31 10.44
C ASP A 303 4.75 -13.36 9.76
N LEU A 304 3.47 -13.03 9.53
CA LEU A 304 2.56 -13.90 8.78
C LEU A 304 2.88 -13.90 7.28
N LEU A 305 3.04 -12.72 6.66
CA LEU A 305 3.24 -12.60 5.21
C LEU A 305 4.58 -13.19 4.74
N THR A 306 5.56 -13.31 5.64
CA THR A 306 6.88 -13.90 5.36
C THR A 306 6.99 -15.38 5.74
N GLU A 307 5.98 -15.93 6.42
CA GLU A 307 5.97 -17.32 6.89
C GLU A 307 6.04 -18.33 5.72
N LYS A 308 6.76 -19.42 5.94
CA LYS A 308 6.98 -20.49 4.93
C LYS A 308 6.21 -21.77 5.26
N ASP A 309 5.89 -22.00 6.54
CA ASP A 309 5.08 -23.12 6.99
C ASP A 309 3.61 -22.77 7.05
N PHE A 310 2.75 -23.50 6.32
CA PHE A 310 1.33 -23.18 6.24
C PHE A 310 0.59 -23.40 7.57
N SER A 311 1.00 -24.35 8.39
CA SER A 311 0.34 -24.62 9.68
C SER A 311 0.59 -23.46 10.64
N VAL A 312 1.83 -22.95 10.68
CA VAL A 312 2.22 -21.78 11.47
C VAL A 312 1.52 -20.52 10.93
N ALA A 313 1.48 -20.36 9.61
CA ALA A 313 0.78 -19.24 8.97
C ALA A 313 -0.72 -19.25 9.30
N LEU A 314 -1.36 -20.42 9.35
CA LEU A 314 -2.78 -20.55 9.67
C LEU A 314 -3.06 -20.17 11.14
N GLU A 315 -2.20 -20.54 12.07
CA GLU A 315 -2.29 -20.10 13.47
C GLU A 315 -2.18 -18.58 13.60
N LYS A 316 -1.16 -17.97 12.99
CA LYS A 316 -0.98 -16.50 12.96
C LYS A 316 -2.17 -15.79 12.29
N ALA A 317 -2.69 -16.32 11.18
CA ALA A 317 -3.87 -15.77 10.51
C ALA A 317 -5.11 -15.85 11.39
N GLY A 318 -5.27 -16.91 12.18
CA GLY A 318 -6.32 -17.05 13.18
C GLY A 318 -6.25 -15.96 14.26
N GLN A 319 -5.06 -15.66 14.76
CA GLN A 319 -4.82 -14.57 15.74
C GLN A 319 -5.18 -13.20 15.14
N ILE A 320 -4.70 -12.91 13.95
CA ILE A 320 -5.01 -11.67 13.22
C ILE A 320 -6.52 -11.54 12.95
N ASN A 321 -7.21 -12.65 12.66
CA ASN A 321 -8.67 -12.63 12.53
C ASN A 321 -9.36 -12.25 13.86
N GLN A 322 -8.87 -12.73 15.00
CA GLN A 322 -9.40 -12.32 16.31
C GLN A 322 -9.22 -10.82 16.54
N TYR A 323 -8.08 -10.24 16.21
CA TYR A 323 -7.89 -8.78 16.29
C TYR A 323 -8.90 -8.02 15.42
N ASN A 324 -9.18 -8.50 14.21
CA ASN A 324 -10.18 -7.88 13.34
C ASN A 324 -11.59 -7.98 13.91
N GLU A 325 -11.98 -9.10 14.55
CA GLU A 325 -13.28 -9.20 15.22
C GLU A 325 -13.34 -8.25 16.44
N THR A 326 -12.30 -8.20 17.28
CA THR A 326 -12.21 -7.23 18.39
C THR A 326 -12.37 -5.80 17.88
N ARG A 327 -11.66 -5.44 16.80
CA ARG A 327 -11.78 -4.11 16.18
C ARG A 327 -13.22 -3.80 15.75
N LYS A 328 -13.91 -4.76 15.12
CA LYS A 328 -15.32 -4.58 14.70
C LYS A 328 -16.27 -4.38 15.88
N ASP A 329 -16.06 -5.13 16.96
CA ASP A 329 -16.89 -5.00 18.17
C ASP A 329 -16.69 -3.64 18.83
N LEU A 330 -15.45 -3.14 18.88
CA LEU A 330 -15.13 -1.81 19.37
C LEU A 330 -15.77 -0.72 18.50
N ASP A 331 -15.62 -0.82 17.17
CA ASP A 331 -16.21 0.11 16.20
C ASP A 331 -17.76 0.17 16.32
N LYS A 332 -18.40 -1.00 16.49
CA LYS A 332 -19.83 -1.09 16.73
C LYS A 332 -20.24 -0.40 18.03
N THR A 333 -19.53 -0.67 19.13
CA THR A 333 -19.81 -0.07 20.44
C THR A 333 -19.67 1.45 20.39
N MET A 334 -18.59 1.95 19.79
CA MET A 334 -18.39 3.40 19.62
C MET A 334 -19.47 4.04 18.76
N THR A 335 -19.90 3.36 17.68
CA THR A 335 -20.98 3.85 16.82
C THR A 335 -22.30 3.92 17.57
N GLU A 336 -22.61 2.93 18.41
CA GLU A 336 -23.81 2.92 19.26
C GLU A 336 -23.78 4.05 20.30
N GLU A 337 -22.63 4.27 20.97
CA GLU A 337 -22.44 5.38 21.90
C GLU A 337 -22.57 6.75 21.20
N ALA A 338 -21.94 6.91 20.04
CA ALA A 338 -22.05 8.14 19.24
C ALA A 338 -23.51 8.44 18.85
N ASN A 339 -24.25 7.42 18.41
CA ASN A 339 -25.66 7.57 18.07
C ASN A 339 -26.52 7.95 19.28
N GLN A 340 -26.24 7.42 20.47
CA GLN A 340 -26.92 7.81 21.71
C GLN A 340 -26.64 9.28 22.07
N ILE A 341 -25.40 9.74 21.94
CA ILE A 341 -25.06 11.17 22.17
C ILE A 341 -25.80 12.05 21.18
N VAL A 342 -25.78 11.68 19.89
CA VAL A 342 -26.49 12.43 18.82
C VAL A 342 -28.00 12.52 19.11
N ALA A 343 -28.63 11.41 19.51
CA ALA A 343 -30.06 11.37 19.81
C ALA A 343 -30.44 12.29 20.98
N GLY A 344 -29.50 12.59 21.90
CA GLY A 344 -29.70 13.51 23.02
C GLY A 344 -29.44 15.00 22.69
N LEU A 345 -28.94 15.32 21.49
CA LEU A 345 -28.63 16.71 21.12
C LEU A 345 -29.89 17.49 20.68
N GLU A 346 -30.16 18.63 21.34
CA GLU A 346 -31.20 19.56 20.90
C GLU A 346 -30.76 20.35 19.65
N GLY A 347 -31.71 20.73 18.80
CA GLY A 347 -31.47 21.56 17.61
C GLY A 347 -30.70 20.85 16.48
N LEU A 348 -30.78 19.53 16.40
CA LEU A 348 -30.06 18.71 15.42
C LEU A 348 -30.42 19.06 13.97
N ALA A 349 -31.67 19.45 13.72
CA ALA A 349 -32.17 19.83 12.39
C ALA A 349 -31.53 21.09 11.82
N ASP A 350 -31.01 21.95 12.65
CA ASP A 350 -30.37 23.23 12.28
C ASP A 350 -28.85 23.14 12.16
N ARG A 351 -28.26 22.01 12.53
CA ARG A 351 -26.82 21.78 12.49
C ARG A 351 -26.38 21.25 11.12
N ARG A 352 -25.31 21.80 10.57
CA ARG A 352 -24.69 21.36 9.31
C ARG A 352 -23.61 20.29 9.52
N SER A 353 -23.08 20.18 10.74
CA SER A 353 -22.06 19.20 11.12
C SER A 353 -22.20 18.85 12.59
N ILE A 354 -21.81 17.65 12.95
CA ILE A 354 -21.75 17.15 14.32
C ILE A 354 -20.32 16.68 14.55
N VAL A 355 -19.70 17.19 15.61
CA VAL A 355 -18.39 16.73 16.09
C VAL A 355 -18.62 16.11 17.46
N LEU A 356 -18.21 14.86 17.63
CA LEU A 356 -18.28 14.15 18.89
C LEU A 356 -16.87 13.76 19.32
N TYR A 357 -16.59 13.89 20.60
CA TYR A 357 -15.34 13.46 21.21
C TYR A 357 -15.63 12.52 22.38
N ASN A 358 -14.84 11.46 22.49
CA ASN A 358 -14.80 10.59 23.66
C ASN A 358 -13.35 10.15 23.87
N GLU A 359 -12.83 10.24 25.08
CA GLU A 359 -11.44 9.87 25.43
C GLU A 359 -11.07 8.45 25.03
N ARG A 360 -12.04 7.54 24.98
CA ARG A 360 -11.85 6.14 24.56
C ARG A 360 -11.82 5.95 23.05
N SER A 361 -12.20 6.95 22.26
CA SER A 361 -12.29 6.80 20.81
C SER A 361 -10.94 6.98 20.09
N GLU A 362 -9.95 7.57 20.73
CA GLU A 362 -8.59 7.68 20.19
C GLU A 362 -7.87 6.33 20.02
N GLU A 363 -8.15 5.37 20.88
CA GLU A 363 -7.49 4.06 20.85
C GLU A 363 -7.94 3.18 19.69
N HIS A 364 -9.06 3.51 19.03
CA HIS A 364 -9.76 2.58 18.13
C HIS A 364 -10.20 3.18 16.78
N THR A 365 -9.82 4.42 16.46
CA THR A 365 -10.30 5.11 15.27
C THR A 365 -9.85 4.44 13.98
N SER A 366 -10.83 4.15 13.14
CA SER A 366 -10.65 3.97 11.71
C SER A 366 -10.10 5.27 11.11
N GLU A 367 -8.97 5.18 10.42
CA GLU A 367 -8.46 6.11 9.40
C GLU A 367 -8.90 7.58 9.46
N LEU A 368 -8.37 8.35 10.40
CA LEU A 368 -8.18 9.78 10.23
C LEU A 368 -6.71 10.08 10.52
N GLN A 369 -6.00 10.41 9.46
CA GLN A 369 -4.57 10.68 9.44
C GLN A 369 -4.24 12.05 10.05
N SER A 370 -4.66 12.31 11.30
CA SER A 370 -4.21 13.49 12.03
C SER A 370 -4.39 13.27 13.54
N PRO A 371 -3.32 13.36 14.34
CA PRO A 371 -3.45 13.48 15.78
C PRO A 371 -4.10 14.84 16.09
N GLY A 372 -5.34 14.86 16.52
CA GLY A 372 -5.99 16.05 17.04
C GLY A 372 -7.34 16.44 16.46
N ASP A 373 -7.82 15.85 15.35
CA ASP A 373 -9.10 16.21 14.77
C ASP A 373 -9.98 14.97 14.53
N LEU A 374 -10.68 14.54 15.56
CA LEU A 374 -11.74 13.54 15.47
C LEU A 374 -12.99 14.17 14.84
N VAL A 375 -13.09 14.07 13.51
CA VAL A 375 -14.34 14.38 12.80
C VAL A 375 -15.03 13.08 12.42
N CYS A 376 -15.92 12.59 13.26
CA CYS A 376 -16.86 11.55 12.85
C CYS A 376 -17.91 12.18 11.90
N ARG A 377 -17.72 12.06 10.58
CA ARG A 377 -18.74 12.44 9.60
C ARG A 377 -19.79 11.35 9.54
N LEU A 378 -20.79 11.44 10.40
CA LEU A 378 -22.08 10.80 10.14
C LEU A 378 -22.75 11.62 9.03
N LEU A 379 -22.68 11.17 7.79
CA LEU A 379 -23.51 11.66 6.70
C LEU A 379 -24.94 11.19 7.00
N LEU A 380 -25.72 12.05 7.65
CA LEU A 380 -27.17 11.94 7.64
C LEU A 380 -27.64 12.37 6.25
N GLU A 381 -27.79 11.42 5.33
CA GLU A 381 -28.58 11.62 4.13
C GLU A 381 -30.04 11.83 4.53
N LYS A 382 -30.57 13.03 4.24
CA LYS A 382 -32.01 13.31 4.20
C LYS A 382 -32.60 12.87 2.88
#